data_aec403a07481918ce512afebec00e133
#
_entry.id   aec403a07481918ce512afebec00e133
#
_cell.length_a   1.000
_cell.length_b   1.000
_cell.length_c   1.000
_cell.angle_alpha   90.00
_cell.angle_beta   90.00
_cell.angle_gamma   90.00
#
_symmetry.space_group_name_H-M   'P 1'
#
loop_
_entity.id
_entity.type
_entity.pdbx_description
1 polymer ?
#
loop_
_entity_poly.entity_id
_entity_poly.type
_entity_poly.pdbx_seq_one_letter_code
_entity_poly.pdbx_strand_id
1 'polypeptide(L)'
;VTSAEFEVRSSKTRGRDSALRTPHSAPLSGILVIDKPAGWTAHDVVARVRRLTGERRVGHAGTLDPAATGVLPVCVGEATKVVEYLSMHSKVYLAAVLLGTRTDTDDLDGWVIEERNPSNISLETLRAQLPQFRDEITQIPPAYSAIHIGGQRAYALARAGKTVNVPARQVMIHRLALVAWAAPVAWLVVDCGAGTYIRALARDLGQALGCGATLARLIRLRSGPFRLCEAWSLEELAALPDLHAAWPQVALHPDAALVDWPALLLDDWAARDWSQGKAIVDSGAWDGMHVRAYDATGNWRGIGVGADGVWRPKKVVLSAEY
;
A
#
# COMPACT_ATOMS: atom_id res chain seq x y z
N VAL A 1 -32.46 -52.88 55.32
CA VAL A 1 -31.19 -52.17 55.56
C VAL A 1 -30.66 -51.76 54.21
N THR A 2 -30.88 -50.53 53.83
CA THR A 2 -30.57 -49.98 52.53
C THR A 2 -29.47 -48.97 52.72
N SER A 3 -28.34 -49.21 52.10
CA SER A 3 -27.18 -48.25 51.94
C SER A 3 -27.50 -47.22 50.86
N ALA A 4 -27.48 -45.97 51.26
CA ALA A 4 -27.54 -44.85 50.30
C ALA A 4 -26.10 -44.45 49.92
N GLU A 5 -25.81 -44.56 48.62
CA GLU A 5 -24.57 -44.03 48.00
C GLU A 5 -24.70 -42.54 47.76
N PHE A 6 -23.78 -41.78 48.35
CA PHE A 6 -23.64 -40.35 48.13
C PHE A 6 -22.69 -40.12 46.93
N GLU A 7 -23.23 -39.68 45.80
CA GLU A 7 -22.46 -39.22 44.64
C GLU A 7 -21.90 -37.81 44.87
N VAL A 8 -20.59 -37.71 45.01
CA VAL A 8 -19.89 -36.43 45.09
C VAL A 8 -19.72 -35.87 43.66
N ARG A 9 -20.55 -34.90 43.29
CA ARG A 9 -20.36 -34.12 42.05
C ARG A 9 -19.16 -33.20 42.20
N SER A 10 -18.05 -33.56 41.53
CA SER A 10 -16.88 -32.70 41.33
C SER A 10 -17.23 -31.54 40.41
N SER A 11 -17.40 -30.35 40.97
CA SER A 11 -17.48 -29.09 40.20
C SER A 11 -16.09 -28.71 39.68
N LYS A 12 -15.81 -28.98 38.39
CA LYS A 12 -14.67 -28.39 37.67
C LYS A 12 -14.89 -26.89 37.57
N THR A 13 -14.33 -26.12 38.47
CA THR A 13 -14.10 -24.68 38.27
C THR A 13 -13.10 -24.50 37.13
N ARG A 14 -13.60 -24.06 35.97
CA ARG A 14 -12.74 -23.52 34.91
C ARG A 14 -12.08 -22.26 35.45
N GLY A 15 -10.83 -22.39 35.83
CA GLY A 15 -9.96 -21.25 36.08
C GLY A 15 -9.96 -20.39 34.82
N ARG A 16 -10.55 -19.22 34.89
CA ARG A 16 -10.25 -18.14 33.92
C ARG A 16 -8.83 -17.71 34.24
N ASP A 17 -7.88 -18.13 33.42
CA ASP A 17 -6.59 -17.48 33.35
C ASP A 17 -6.84 -16.02 32.93
N SER A 18 -7.07 -15.19 33.92
CA SER A 18 -6.94 -13.76 33.85
C SER A 18 -5.43 -13.49 33.77
N ALA A 19 -4.84 -13.65 32.59
CA ALA A 19 -3.55 -13.06 32.30
C ALA A 19 -3.68 -11.58 32.68
N LEU A 20 -2.92 -11.16 33.67
CA LEU A 20 -2.76 -9.78 34.11
C LEU A 20 -2.38 -8.95 32.86
N ARG A 21 -3.38 -8.26 32.29
CA ARG A 21 -3.12 -7.25 31.25
C ARG A 21 -2.34 -6.17 31.97
N THR A 22 -1.07 -6.02 31.60
CA THR A 22 -0.25 -4.84 31.90
C THR A 22 -1.06 -3.58 31.60
N PRO A 23 -0.92 -2.50 32.37
CA PRO A 23 -1.65 -1.26 32.13
C PRO A 23 -1.45 -0.86 30.68
N HIS A 24 -2.55 -0.64 29.95
CA HIS A 24 -2.55 -0.36 28.54
C HIS A 24 -1.71 0.89 28.28
N SER A 25 -0.58 0.73 27.61
CA SER A 25 0.01 1.83 26.84
C SER A 25 -1.07 2.35 25.87
N ALA A 26 -1.09 3.65 25.62
CA ALA A 26 -2.00 4.26 24.64
C ALA A 26 -1.96 3.47 23.33
N PRO A 27 -3.10 3.31 22.63
CA PRO A 27 -3.13 2.56 21.38
C PRO A 27 -2.19 3.23 20.35
N LEU A 28 -1.32 2.42 19.74
CA LEU A 28 -0.39 2.94 18.74
C LEU A 28 -1.14 3.41 17.50
N SER A 29 -0.75 4.59 17.01
CA SER A 29 -1.26 5.13 15.75
C SER A 29 -0.14 5.77 14.95
N GLY A 30 -0.10 5.55 13.62
CA GLY A 30 0.93 6.11 12.76
C GLY A 30 1.13 5.31 11.48
N ILE A 31 2.06 5.77 10.67
CA ILE A 31 2.44 5.14 9.40
C ILE A 31 3.86 4.61 9.53
N LEU A 32 4.02 3.30 9.43
CA LEU A 32 5.32 2.65 9.28
C LEU A 32 5.65 2.58 7.78
N VAL A 33 6.81 3.09 7.41
CA VAL A 33 7.36 2.91 6.06
C VAL A 33 8.20 1.64 6.09
N ILE A 34 7.69 0.55 5.50
CA ILE A 34 8.35 -0.76 5.54
C ILE A 34 9.08 -1.03 4.24
N ASP A 35 10.35 -1.46 4.31
CA ASP A 35 11.02 -2.14 3.20
C ASP A 35 10.50 -3.58 3.14
N LYS A 36 9.55 -3.84 2.24
CA LYS A 36 8.96 -5.17 2.09
C LYS A 36 10.00 -6.15 1.57
N PRO A 37 10.32 -7.22 2.29
CA PRO A 37 11.23 -8.23 1.80
C PRO A 37 10.63 -9.03 0.63
N ALA A 38 11.50 -9.64 -0.18
CA ALA A 38 11.11 -10.58 -1.23
C ALA A 38 10.44 -11.83 -0.63
N GLY A 39 9.54 -12.44 -1.38
CA GLY A 39 8.82 -13.65 -0.98
C GLY A 39 7.63 -13.42 -0.04
N TRP A 40 7.45 -12.21 0.48
CA TRP A 40 6.33 -11.87 1.36
C TRP A 40 5.22 -11.17 0.59
N THR A 41 3.97 -11.51 0.91
CA THR A 41 2.83 -10.71 0.46
C THR A 41 2.70 -9.44 1.32
N ALA A 42 2.02 -8.41 0.81
CA ALA A 42 1.69 -7.23 1.61
C ALA A 42 0.84 -7.59 2.86
N HIS A 43 0.04 -8.66 2.80
CA HIS A 43 -0.74 -9.17 3.93
C HIS A 43 0.14 -9.81 5.01
N ASP A 44 1.20 -10.51 4.63
CA ASP A 44 2.17 -11.09 5.59
C ASP A 44 2.88 -10.00 6.37
N VAL A 45 3.25 -8.90 5.69
CA VAL A 45 3.81 -7.71 6.34
C VAL A 45 2.82 -7.12 7.34
N VAL A 46 1.55 -6.92 6.94
CA VAL A 46 0.50 -6.44 7.85
C VAL A 46 0.31 -7.38 9.04
N ALA A 47 0.32 -8.69 8.82
CA ALA A 47 0.19 -9.68 9.90
C ALA A 47 1.40 -9.62 10.86
N ARG A 48 2.61 -9.39 10.33
CA ARG A 48 3.81 -9.21 11.16
C ARG A 48 3.75 -7.92 11.97
N VAL A 49 3.37 -6.80 11.36
CA VAL A 49 3.21 -5.51 12.07
C VAL A 49 2.14 -5.62 13.17
N ARG A 50 1.00 -6.28 12.91
CA ARG A 50 -0.01 -6.55 13.95
C ARG A 50 0.57 -7.28 15.15
N ARG A 51 1.43 -8.28 14.94
CA ARG A 51 2.08 -9.02 16.02
C ARG A 51 3.10 -8.17 16.79
N LEU A 52 3.85 -7.31 16.09
CA LEU A 52 4.84 -6.44 16.71
C LEU A 52 4.20 -5.33 17.55
N THR A 53 3.12 -4.73 17.05
CA THR A 53 2.44 -3.59 17.70
C THR A 53 1.35 -4.00 18.68
N GLY A 54 0.83 -5.22 18.60
CA GLY A 54 -0.38 -5.62 19.33
C GLY A 54 -1.68 -4.99 18.80
N GLU A 55 -1.60 -4.12 17.79
CA GLU A 55 -2.74 -3.40 17.26
C GLU A 55 -3.56 -4.25 16.29
N ARG A 56 -4.90 -4.19 16.39
CA ARG A 56 -5.81 -4.91 15.50
C ARG A 56 -6.01 -4.18 14.18
N ARG A 57 -6.12 -2.85 14.23
CA ARG A 57 -6.31 -2.00 13.04
C ARG A 57 -4.97 -1.73 12.39
N VAL A 58 -4.63 -2.56 11.40
CA VAL A 58 -3.43 -2.40 10.57
C VAL A 58 -3.81 -2.68 9.12
N GLY A 59 -3.39 -1.79 8.21
CA GLY A 59 -3.62 -1.90 6.78
C GLY A 59 -2.44 -1.37 5.99
N HIS A 60 -2.31 -1.74 4.72
CA HIS A 60 -1.26 -1.22 3.84
C HIS A 60 -1.84 -0.36 2.71
N ALA A 61 -1.02 0.54 2.17
CA ALA A 61 -1.37 1.38 1.05
C ALA A 61 -0.60 0.99 -0.22
N GLY A 62 -1.27 0.28 -1.11
CA GLY A 62 -0.72 -0.16 -2.39
C GLY A 62 0.04 -1.49 -2.31
N THR A 63 -0.59 -2.53 -2.84
CA THR A 63 -0.03 -3.88 -2.92
C THR A 63 1.30 -3.90 -3.68
N LEU A 64 2.23 -4.73 -3.21
CA LEU A 64 3.39 -5.21 -3.94
C LEU A 64 3.24 -6.73 -4.14
N ASP A 65 3.62 -7.22 -5.31
CA ASP A 65 3.67 -8.65 -5.59
C ASP A 65 4.70 -9.35 -4.67
N PRO A 66 4.61 -10.66 -4.41
CA PRO A 66 5.50 -11.35 -3.49
C PRO A 66 6.98 -11.17 -3.83
N ALA A 67 7.36 -11.31 -5.10
CA ALA A 67 8.75 -11.14 -5.55
C ALA A 67 9.26 -9.69 -5.49
N ALA A 68 8.34 -8.70 -5.51
CA ALA A 68 8.70 -7.28 -5.45
C ALA A 68 9.13 -6.87 -4.03
N THR A 69 10.06 -5.91 -3.95
CA THR A 69 10.59 -5.36 -2.69
C THR A 69 10.39 -3.84 -2.60
N GLY A 70 10.78 -3.26 -1.48
CA GLY A 70 10.80 -1.81 -1.29
C GLY A 70 9.58 -1.24 -0.56
N VAL A 71 9.38 0.04 -0.67
CA VAL A 71 8.48 0.85 0.15
C VAL A 71 7.05 0.31 0.18
N LEU A 72 6.60 -0.14 1.34
CA LEU A 72 5.22 -0.50 1.63
C LEU A 72 4.74 0.33 2.85
N PRO A 73 3.94 1.39 2.64
CA PRO A 73 3.36 2.12 3.76
C PRO A 73 2.34 1.24 4.49
N VAL A 74 2.54 1.07 5.79
CA VAL A 74 1.66 0.29 6.67
C VAL A 74 1.07 1.23 7.72
N CYS A 75 -0.24 1.40 7.69
CA CYS A 75 -0.98 2.25 8.59
C CYS A 75 -1.45 1.46 9.82
N VAL A 76 -1.22 1.99 11.01
CA VAL A 76 -1.56 1.40 12.30
C VAL A 76 -2.57 2.30 13.02
N GLY A 77 -3.57 1.73 13.67
CA GLY A 77 -4.57 2.46 14.44
C GLY A 77 -5.38 3.45 13.61
N GLU A 78 -5.46 4.70 14.05
CA GLU A 78 -6.20 5.77 13.37
C GLU A 78 -5.61 6.09 11.98
N ALA A 79 -4.32 5.84 11.75
CA ALA A 79 -3.71 6.04 10.44
C ALA A 79 -4.32 5.15 9.34
N THR A 80 -5.07 4.09 9.67
CA THR A 80 -5.82 3.33 8.67
C THR A 80 -6.86 4.16 7.92
N LYS A 81 -7.26 5.31 8.47
CA LYS A 81 -8.19 6.24 7.83
C LYS A 81 -7.60 6.93 6.59
N VAL A 82 -6.26 6.99 6.46
CA VAL A 82 -5.58 7.62 5.31
C VAL A 82 -5.16 6.63 4.22
N VAL A 83 -5.39 5.32 4.39
CA VAL A 83 -4.98 4.27 3.44
C VAL A 83 -5.51 4.51 2.02
N GLU A 84 -6.76 4.93 1.89
CA GLU A 84 -7.37 5.18 0.58
C GLU A 84 -6.64 6.30 -0.19
N TYR A 85 -6.27 7.37 0.50
CA TYR A 85 -5.57 8.50 -0.10
C TYR A 85 -4.13 8.14 -0.47
N LEU A 86 -3.40 7.45 0.42
CA LEU A 86 -2.07 6.92 0.12
C LEU A 86 -2.04 6.03 -1.13
N SER A 87 -3.10 5.25 -1.32
CA SER A 87 -3.20 4.34 -2.46
C SER A 87 -3.25 5.08 -3.80
N MET A 88 -3.73 6.33 -3.80
CA MET A 88 -3.87 7.18 -4.99
C MET A 88 -2.60 7.96 -5.37
N HIS A 89 -1.61 8.05 -4.50
CA HIS A 89 -0.36 8.75 -4.80
C HIS A 89 0.43 8.06 -5.92
N SER A 90 1.34 8.83 -6.56
CA SER A 90 2.33 8.29 -7.51
C SER A 90 3.35 7.37 -6.83
N LYS A 91 3.98 6.50 -7.61
CA LYS A 91 5.01 5.55 -7.17
C LYS A 91 6.21 5.62 -8.09
N VAL A 92 7.40 5.43 -7.52
CA VAL A 92 8.63 5.27 -8.30
C VAL A 92 9.15 3.86 -8.13
N TYR A 93 9.47 3.23 -9.24
CA TYR A 93 10.01 1.87 -9.27
C TYR A 93 11.35 1.83 -9.98
N LEU A 94 12.21 0.91 -9.53
CA LEU A 94 13.33 0.37 -10.30
C LEU A 94 12.93 -1.03 -10.78
N ALA A 95 12.89 -1.22 -12.09
CA ALA A 95 12.42 -2.44 -12.75
C ALA A 95 13.51 -3.06 -13.61
N ALA A 96 13.80 -4.33 -13.45
CA ALA A 96 14.61 -5.12 -14.37
C ALA A 96 13.67 -5.84 -15.34
N VAL A 97 13.76 -5.54 -16.61
CA VAL A 97 12.98 -6.14 -17.70
C VAL A 97 13.88 -7.10 -18.46
N LEU A 98 13.54 -8.40 -18.46
CA LEU A 98 14.21 -9.44 -19.21
C LEU A 98 13.59 -9.53 -20.60
N LEU A 99 14.37 -9.21 -21.63
CA LEU A 99 13.97 -9.32 -23.02
C LEU A 99 14.11 -10.76 -23.53
N GLY A 100 13.29 -11.13 -24.49
CA GLY A 100 13.33 -12.44 -25.14
C GLY A 100 12.52 -13.53 -24.44
N THR A 101 11.96 -13.28 -23.27
CA THR A 101 11.17 -14.25 -22.51
C THR A 101 9.79 -13.68 -22.20
N ARG A 102 8.74 -14.48 -22.42
CA ARG A 102 7.38 -14.15 -21.97
C ARG A 102 6.88 -15.20 -21.00
N THR A 103 6.18 -14.76 -19.96
CA THR A 103 5.55 -15.63 -18.97
C THR A 103 4.04 -15.35 -18.90
N ASP A 104 3.28 -16.27 -18.37
CA ASP A 104 1.83 -16.16 -18.21
C ASP A 104 1.42 -15.12 -17.13
N THR A 105 2.34 -14.78 -16.21
CA THR A 105 2.13 -13.78 -15.14
C THR A 105 2.73 -12.40 -15.47
N ASP A 106 3.44 -12.26 -16.59
CA ASP A 106 4.26 -11.12 -16.97
C ASP A 106 5.42 -10.83 -15.98
N ASP A 107 5.79 -11.79 -15.10
CA ASP A 107 6.95 -11.80 -14.21
C ASP A 107 7.61 -13.19 -14.15
N LEU A 108 8.73 -13.34 -13.42
CA LEU A 108 9.46 -14.61 -13.33
C LEU A 108 8.81 -15.65 -12.40
N ASP A 109 7.73 -15.33 -11.70
CA ASP A 109 6.98 -16.31 -10.90
C ASP A 109 6.07 -17.19 -11.78
N GLY A 110 5.84 -16.79 -13.05
CA GLY A 110 5.01 -17.52 -14.00
C GLY A 110 5.76 -18.54 -14.86
N TRP A 111 4.98 -19.34 -15.59
CA TRP A 111 5.50 -20.29 -16.57
C TRP A 111 5.93 -19.57 -17.85
N VAL A 112 7.08 -19.95 -18.40
CA VAL A 112 7.52 -19.46 -19.70
C VAL A 112 6.57 -19.97 -20.79
N ILE A 113 5.97 -19.03 -21.53
CA ILE A 113 5.04 -19.32 -22.64
C ILE A 113 5.65 -19.05 -24.01
N GLU A 114 6.73 -18.28 -24.07
CA GLU A 114 7.43 -17.98 -25.30
C GLU A 114 8.87 -17.52 -25.02
N GLU A 115 9.80 -17.98 -25.87
CA GLU A 115 11.20 -17.53 -25.89
C GLU A 115 11.58 -17.09 -27.31
N ARG A 116 12.25 -15.96 -27.41
CA ARG A 116 12.79 -15.40 -28.65
C ARG A 116 14.20 -14.88 -28.40
N ASN A 117 15.05 -14.95 -29.42
CA ASN A 117 16.41 -14.42 -29.30
C ASN A 117 16.40 -12.87 -29.32
N PRO A 118 16.80 -12.18 -28.26
CA PRO A 118 16.84 -10.71 -28.22
C PRO A 118 18.18 -10.11 -28.72
N SER A 119 19.08 -10.91 -29.30
CA SER A 119 20.45 -10.46 -29.67
C SER A 119 20.50 -9.31 -30.68
N ASN A 120 19.43 -9.11 -31.44
CA ASN A 120 19.28 -8.00 -32.41
C ASN A 120 18.80 -6.69 -31.77
N ILE A 121 18.49 -6.70 -30.48
CA ILE A 121 18.02 -5.49 -29.77
C ILE A 121 19.23 -4.69 -29.30
N SER A 122 19.50 -3.57 -29.97
CA SER A 122 20.55 -2.64 -29.56
C SER A 122 20.04 -1.69 -28.46
N LEU A 123 20.97 -1.00 -27.80
CA LEU A 123 20.67 0.07 -26.85
C LEU A 123 19.86 1.19 -27.51
N GLU A 124 20.18 1.55 -28.76
CA GLU A 124 19.50 2.56 -29.53
C GLU A 124 18.06 2.15 -29.83
N THR A 125 17.86 0.89 -30.27
CA THR A 125 16.53 0.34 -30.55
C THR A 125 15.67 0.36 -29.29
N LEU A 126 16.22 -0.07 -28.14
CA LEU A 126 15.51 -0.03 -26.86
C LEU A 126 15.13 1.41 -26.48
N ARG A 127 16.09 2.36 -26.55
CA ARG A 127 15.84 3.78 -26.22
C ARG A 127 14.78 4.41 -27.11
N ALA A 128 14.76 4.08 -28.38
CA ALA A 128 13.80 4.60 -29.35
C ALA A 128 12.34 4.19 -29.05
N GLN A 129 12.15 3.07 -28.35
CA GLN A 129 10.80 2.61 -27.95
C GLN A 129 10.27 3.25 -26.66
N LEU A 130 11.12 3.79 -25.78
CA LEU A 130 10.66 4.28 -24.46
C LEU A 130 9.70 5.47 -24.54
N PRO A 131 9.80 6.43 -25.46
CA PRO A 131 8.89 7.57 -25.50
C PRO A 131 7.41 7.22 -25.61
N GLN A 132 7.04 6.14 -26.33
CA GLN A 132 5.64 5.74 -26.50
C GLN A 132 4.98 5.22 -25.22
N PHE A 133 5.77 4.95 -24.17
CA PHE A 133 5.31 4.51 -22.86
C PHE A 133 5.36 5.61 -21.80
N ARG A 134 5.38 6.87 -22.21
CA ARG A 134 5.32 8.05 -21.33
C ARG A 134 3.96 8.72 -21.45
N ASP A 135 3.66 9.58 -20.49
CA ASP A 135 2.42 10.32 -20.38
C ASP A 135 1.21 9.38 -20.16
N GLU A 136 0.08 9.67 -20.72
CA GLU A 136 -1.12 8.85 -20.61
C GLU A 136 -1.07 7.69 -21.61
N ILE A 137 -1.04 6.47 -21.08
CA ILE A 137 -1.00 5.25 -21.87
C ILE A 137 -2.15 4.32 -21.52
N THR A 138 -2.57 3.51 -22.49
CA THR A 138 -3.55 2.43 -22.26
C THR A 138 -2.82 1.16 -21.86
N GLN A 139 -3.16 0.59 -20.70
CA GLN A 139 -2.66 -0.71 -20.26
C GLN A 139 -3.79 -1.73 -20.12
N ILE A 140 -3.53 -2.97 -20.51
CA ILE A 140 -4.32 -4.14 -20.08
C ILE A 140 -3.58 -4.76 -18.88
N PRO A 141 -4.15 -4.68 -17.65
CA PRO A 141 -3.52 -5.27 -16.49
C PRO A 141 -3.29 -6.77 -16.63
N PRO A 142 -2.29 -7.36 -15.94
CA PRO A 142 -2.10 -8.80 -15.92
C PRO A 142 -3.35 -9.54 -15.41
N ALA A 143 -3.61 -10.75 -15.93
CA ALA A 143 -4.69 -11.61 -15.43
C ALA A 143 -4.49 -11.95 -13.94
N TYR A 144 -3.23 -12.09 -13.51
CA TYR A 144 -2.85 -12.31 -12.12
C TYR A 144 -2.76 -10.98 -11.35
N SER A 145 -3.90 -10.30 -11.17
CA SER A 145 -3.99 -9.01 -10.46
C SER A 145 -5.08 -9.00 -9.40
N ALA A 146 -5.04 -8.01 -8.50
CA ALA A 146 -6.03 -7.83 -7.44
C ALA A 146 -7.35 -7.17 -7.92
N ILE A 147 -7.50 -6.92 -9.21
CA ILE A 147 -8.70 -6.31 -9.81
C ILE A 147 -9.90 -7.23 -9.59
N HIS A 148 -11.07 -6.64 -9.30
CA HIS A 148 -12.33 -7.38 -9.20
C HIS A 148 -13.03 -7.41 -10.57
N ILE A 149 -13.40 -8.62 -10.99
CA ILE A 149 -14.17 -8.89 -12.21
C ILE A 149 -15.39 -9.70 -11.79
N GLY A 150 -16.58 -9.16 -11.98
CA GLY A 150 -17.81 -9.85 -11.57
C GLY A 150 -17.86 -10.21 -10.07
N GLY A 151 -17.27 -9.36 -9.21
CA GLY A 151 -17.22 -9.59 -7.75
C GLY A 151 -16.12 -10.55 -7.27
N GLN A 152 -15.36 -11.15 -8.17
CA GLN A 152 -14.22 -12.04 -7.85
C GLN A 152 -12.90 -11.36 -8.22
N ARG A 153 -11.83 -11.68 -7.51
CA ARG A 153 -10.50 -11.17 -7.85
C ARG A 153 -9.94 -11.87 -9.08
N ALA A 154 -9.38 -11.10 -10.03
CA ALA A 154 -8.83 -11.62 -11.29
C ALA A 154 -7.81 -12.75 -11.06
N TYR A 155 -6.90 -12.63 -10.07
CA TYR A 155 -5.93 -13.68 -9.75
C TYR A 155 -6.58 -15.01 -9.33
N ALA A 156 -7.75 -14.96 -8.66
CA ALA A 156 -8.43 -16.17 -8.22
C ALA A 156 -9.06 -16.91 -9.41
N LEU A 157 -9.62 -16.15 -10.38
CA LEU A 157 -10.13 -16.69 -11.63
C LEU A 157 -9.00 -17.29 -12.48
N ALA A 158 -7.88 -16.59 -12.63
CA ALA A 158 -6.71 -17.05 -13.39
C ALA A 158 -6.13 -18.35 -12.81
N ARG A 159 -5.96 -18.44 -11.47
CA ARG A 159 -5.52 -19.69 -10.81
C ARG A 159 -6.49 -20.85 -10.98
N ALA A 160 -7.77 -20.57 -11.14
CA ALA A 160 -8.78 -21.58 -11.43
C ALA A 160 -8.82 -21.98 -12.93
N GLY A 161 -7.83 -21.55 -13.75
CA GLY A 161 -7.74 -21.85 -15.17
C GLY A 161 -8.82 -21.17 -16.04
N LYS A 162 -9.52 -20.17 -15.50
CA LYS A 162 -10.54 -19.42 -16.27
C LYS A 162 -9.86 -18.33 -17.08
N THR A 163 -10.32 -18.16 -18.32
CA THR A 163 -9.91 -17.00 -19.13
C THR A 163 -10.42 -15.71 -18.47
N VAL A 164 -9.50 -14.81 -18.14
CA VAL A 164 -9.79 -13.55 -17.48
C VAL A 164 -9.64 -12.41 -18.48
N ASN A 165 -10.76 -11.82 -18.89
CA ASN A 165 -10.73 -10.63 -19.74
C ASN A 165 -10.68 -9.38 -18.85
N VAL A 166 -9.47 -8.85 -18.63
CA VAL A 166 -9.26 -7.65 -17.83
C VAL A 166 -9.43 -6.43 -18.71
N PRO A 167 -10.34 -5.49 -18.36
CA PRO A 167 -10.55 -4.30 -19.18
C PRO A 167 -9.29 -3.42 -19.22
N ALA A 168 -9.03 -2.85 -20.39
CA ALA A 168 -8.00 -1.83 -20.56
C ALA A 168 -8.33 -0.59 -19.73
N ARG A 169 -7.29 0.12 -19.28
CA ARG A 169 -7.44 1.35 -18.52
C ARG A 169 -6.35 2.35 -18.86
N GLN A 170 -6.63 3.64 -18.65
CA GLN A 170 -5.65 4.71 -18.77
C GLN A 170 -4.81 4.77 -17.50
N VAL A 171 -3.50 4.90 -17.67
CA VAL A 171 -2.53 5.11 -16.60
C VAL A 171 -1.53 6.18 -17.00
N MET A 172 -0.99 6.89 -16.02
CA MET A 172 -0.02 7.97 -16.24
C MET A 172 1.39 7.49 -15.94
N ILE A 173 2.32 7.65 -16.88
CA ILE A 173 3.75 7.43 -16.68
C ILE A 173 4.44 8.81 -16.75
N HIS A 174 4.71 9.39 -15.58
CA HIS A 174 5.34 10.72 -15.49
C HIS A 174 6.79 10.72 -15.97
N ARG A 175 7.50 9.62 -15.75
CA ARG A 175 8.88 9.43 -16.18
C ARG A 175 9.18 7.97 -16.45
N LEU A 176 9.84 7.71 -17.58
CA LEU A 176 10.42 6.41 -17.92
C LEU A 176 11.86 6.64 -18.40
N ALA A 177 12.83 6.05 -17.71
CA ALA A 177 14.24 6.23 -18.03
C ALA A 177 15.00 4.89 -17.95
N LEU A 178 15.79 4.60 -18.96
CA LEU A 178 16.76 3.51 -18.94
C LEU A 178 17.98 3.94 -18.12
N VAL A 179 18.28 3.21 -17.04
CA VAL A 179 19.39 3.51 -16.12
C VAL A 179 20.57 2.56 -16.28
N ALA A 180 20.33 1.34 -16.75
CA ALA A 180 21.38 0.42 -17.14
C ALA A 180 20.90 -0.56 -18.21
N TRP A 181 21.82 -0.99 -19.06
CA TRP A 181 21.61 -2.01 -20.08
C TRP A 181 22.70 -3.06 -20.01
N ALA A 182 22.30 -4.27 -19.68
CA ALA A 182 23.16 -5.47 -19.70
C ALA A 182 22.37 -6.58 -20.40
N ALA A 183 22.48 -6.63 -21.74
CA ALA A 183 21.68 -7.53 -22.56
C ALA A 183 21.69 -8.95 -22.00
N PRO A 184 20.54 -9.61 -21.84
CA PRO A 184 19.22 -9.18 -22.32
C PRO A 184 18.39 -8.40 -21.27
N VAL A 185 18.98 -7.82 -20.22
CA VAL A 185 18.27 -7.16 -19.11
C VAL A 185 18.37 -5.63 -19.24
N ALA A 186 17.20 -4.96 -19.27
CA ALA A 186 17.07 -3.51 -19.21
C ALA A 186 16.61 -3.07 -17.82
N TRP A 187 17.36 -2.15 -17.18
CA TRP A 187 16.98 -1.53 -15.93
C TRP A 187 16.31 -0.18 -16.17
N LEU A 188 15.08 -0.07 -15.74
CA LEU A 188 14.25 1.12 -15.94
C LEU A 188 13.86 1.74 -14.59
N VAL A 189 13.94 3.08 -14.53
CA VAL A 189 13.25 3.86 -13.50
C VAL A 189 11.91 4.31 -14.06
N VAL A 190 10.83 4.00 -13.34
CA VAL A 190 9.46 4.33 -13.73
C VAL A 190 8.81 5.15 -12.63
N ASP A 191 8.49 6.43 -12.90
CA ASP A 191 7.62 7.26 -12.05
C ASP A 191 6.22 7.26 -12.67
N CYS A 192 5.22 6.80 -11.93
CA CYS A 192 3.89 6.57 -12.48
C CYS A 192 2.77 6.83 -11.48
N GLY A 193 1.60 7.10 -12.03
CA GLY A 193 0.36 7.25 -11.29
C GLY A 193 -0.14 5.95 -10.65
N ALA A 194 -1.13 6.09 -9.79
CA ALA A 194 -1.80 4.96 -9.16
C ALA A 194 -2.40 4.02 -10.23
N GLY A 195 -2.39 2.74 -9.91
CA GLY A 195 -3.00 1.74 -10.79
C GLY A 195 -2.13 1.23 -11.93
N THR A 196 -0.93 1.77 -12.15
CA THR A 196 0.02 1.28 -13.16
C THR A 196 0.56 -0.09 -12.78
N TYR A 197 0.59 -1.02 -13.74
CA TYR A 197 1.23 -2.34 -13.60
C TYR A 197 2.57 -2.36 -14.34
N ILE A 198 3.66 -2.49 -13.59
CA ILE A 198 5.01 -2.53 -14.18
C ILE A 198 5.22 -3.84 -14.95
N ARG A 199 4.54 -4.93 -14.57
CA ARG A 199 4.52 -6.19 -15.33
C ARG A 199 3.92 -6.00 -16.74
N ALA A 200 2.80 -5.29 -16.83
CA ALA A 200 2.21 -4.97 -18.14
C ALA A 200 3.12 -4.06 -18.96
N LEU A 201 3.78 -3.08 -18.34
CA LEU A 201 4.75 -2.22 -19.02
C LEU A 201 5.92 -3.03 -19.60
N ALA A 202 6.46 -4.01 -18.87
CA ALA A 202 7.52 -4.90 -19.33
C ALA A 202 7.05 -5.74 -20.53
N ARG A 203 5.87 -6.37 -20.43
CA ARG A 203 5.25 -7.14 -21.52
C ARG A 203 5.08 -6.29 -22.79
N ASP A 204 4.47 -5.10 -22.64
CA ASP A 204 4.14 -4.22 -23.75
C ASP A 204 5.40 -3.66 -24.42
N LEU A 205 6.45 -3.35 -23.64
CA LEU A 205 7.77 -2.99 -24.16
C LEU A 205 8.39 -4.12 -24.98
N GLY A 206 8.35 -5.35 -24.46
CA GLY A 206 8.84 -6.54 -25.18
C GLY A 206 8.07 -6.80 -26.46
N GLN A 207 6.77 -6.52 -26.49
CA GLN A 207 5.94 -6.60 -27.69
C GLN A 207 6.34 -5.55 -28.71
N ALA A 208 6.55 -4.30 -28.31
CA ALA A 208 7.00 -3.21 -29.19
C ALA A 208 8.39 -3.47 -29.79
N LEU A 209 9.26 -4.15 -29.04
CA LEU A 209 10.58 -4.58 -29.52
C LEU A 209 10.53 -5.84 -30.39
N GLY A 210 9.38 -6.53 -30.47
CA GLY A 210 9.18 -7.74 -31.28
C GLY A 210 9.83 -9.02 -30.72
N CYS A 211 10.50 -8.95 -29.56
CA CYS A 211 11.17 -10.09 -28.94
C CYS A 211 10.43 -10.69 -27.73
N GLY A 212 9.39 -9.99 -27.21
CA GLY A 212 8.78 -10.33 -25.94
C GLY A 212 9.65 -9.91 -24.75
N ALA A 213 9.03 -9.74 -23.58
CA ALA A 213 9.73 -9.48 -22.34
C ALA A 213 8.88 -9.87 -21.12
N THR A 214 9.55 -10.04 -19.97
CA THR A 214 8.93 -10.24 -18.66
C THR A 214 9.62 -9.38 -17.61
N LEU A 215 8.92 -9.09 -16.50
CA LEU A 215 9.50 -8.38 -15.36
C LEU A 215 10.34 -9.35 -14.53
N ALA A 216 11.66 -9.13 -14.49
CA ALA A 216 12.58 -9.99 -13.74
C ALA A 216 12.74 -9.56 -12.27
N ARG A 217 12.72 -8.24 -12.00
CA ARG A 217 12.84 -7.69 -10.64
C ARG A 217 12.11 -6.36 -10.53
N LEU A 218 11.50 -6.13 -9.36
CA LEU A 218 10.82 -4.88 -9.06
C LEU A 218 11.18 -4.39 -7.66
N ILE A 219 11.61 -3.14 -7.57
CA ILE A 219 11.87 -2.47 -6.30
C ILE A 219 11.08 -1.17 -6.29
N ARG A 220 10.18 -1.00 -5.32
CA ARG A 220 9.48 0.28 -5.16
C ARG A 220 10.34 1.24 -4.35
N LEU A 221 10.88 2.25 -5.01
CA LEU A 221 11.76 3.25 -4.41
C LEU A 221 11.00 4.33 -3.65
N ARG A 222 9.75 4.63 -4.08
CA ARG A 222 8.90 5.66 -3.48
C ARG A 222 7.41 5.29 -3.58
N SER A 223 6.64 5.66 -2.58
CA SER A 223 5.18 5.57 -2.57
C SER A 223 4.62 6.85 -1.93
N GLY A 224 4.06 7.75 -2.74
CA GLY A 224 3.70 9.10 -2.30
C GLY A 224 4.90 9.84 -1.71
N PRO A 225 4.80 10.39 -0.49
CA PRO A 225 5.90 11.10 0.17
C PRO A 225 6.99 10.17 0.69
N PHE A 226 6.75 8.87 0.84
CA PHE A 226 7.65 7.93 1.53
C PHE A 226 8.69 7.33 0.60
N ARG A 227 9.95 7.29 1.03
CA ARG A 227 11.12 6.84 0.27
C ARG A 227 11.75 5.60 0.89
N LEU A 228 12.43 4.80 0.07
CA LEU A 228 13.09 3.56 0.51
C LEU A 228 14.22 3.82 1.53
N CYS A 229 14.94 4.93 1.42
CA CYS A 229 16.00 5.28 2.37
C CYS A 229 15.49 5.64 3.77
N GLU A 230 14.18 5.80 3.95
CA GLU A 230 13.51 6.10 5.22
C GLU A 230 12.76 4.86 5.75
N ALA A 231 12.81 3.75 5.01
CA ALA A 231 12.04 2.56 5.34
C ALA A 231 12.76 1.68 6.36
N TRP A 232 11.99 1.09 7.25
CA TRP A 232 12.42 0.11 8.23
C TRP A 232 12.25 -1.31 7.68
N SER A 233 13.21 -2.17 7.92
CA SER A 233 13.00 -3.61 7.76
C SER A 233 12.16 -4.15 8.91
N LEU A 234 11.50 -5.28 8.70
CA LEU A 234 10.74 -5.96 9.76
C LEU A 234 11.64 -6.50 10.87
N GLU A 235 12.88 -6.82 10.53
CA GLU A 235 13.93 -7.30 11.42
C GLU A 235 14.41 -6.17 12.37
N GLU A 236 14.67 -4.97 11.84
CA GLU A 236 15.04 -3.80 12.64
C GLU A 236 13.93 -3.45 13.64
N LEU A 237 12.67 -3.40 13.19
CA LEU A 237 11.54 -3.14 14.09
C LEU A 237 11.39 -4.22 15.18
N ALA A 238 11.64 -5.48 14.82
CA ALA A 238 11.54 -6.60 15.77
C ALA A 238 12.70 -6.63 16.77
N ALA A 239 13.84 -6.03 16.43
CA ALA A 239 15.03 -5.95 17.27
C ALA A 239 14.98 -4.79 18.29
N LEU A 240 14.01 -3.87 18.17
CA LEU A 240 13.84 -2.78 19.14
C LEU A 240 13.46 -3.36 20.52
N PRO A 241 14.14 -2.95 21.60
CA PRO A 241 13.86 -3.43 22.94
C PRO A 241 12.43 -3.15 23.39
N ASP A 242 11.91 -1.99 23.02
CA ASP A 242 10.53 -1.56 23.27
C ASP A 242 10.03 -0.74 22.07
N LEU A 243 9.20 -1.36 21.24
CA LEU A 243 8.62 -0.71 20.07
C LEU A 243 7.64 0.41 20.47
N HIS A 244 6.94 0.29 21.59
CA HIS A 244 6.02 1.33 22.06
C HIS A 244 6.76 2.59 22.47
N ALA A 245 7.84 2.46 23.23
CA ALA A 245 8.71 3.59 23.59
C ALA A 245 9.41 4.22 22.37
N ALA A 246 9.76 3.41 21.36
CA ALA A 246 10.40 3.87 20.13
C ALA A 246 9.38 4.40 19.09
N TRP A 247 8.06 4.28 19.34
CA TRP A 247 7.04 4.60 18.34
C TRP A 247 7.19 5.99 17.72
N PRO A 248 7.43 7.09 18.48
CA PRO A 248 7.58 8.43 17.89
C PRO A 248 8.80 8.58 16.95
N GLN A 249 9.76 7.67 17.01
CA GLN A 249 10.94 7.67 16.13
C GLN A 249 10.76 6.81 14.87
N VAL A 250 9.91 5.76 14.94
CA VAL A 250 9.77 4.79 13.84
C VAL A 250 8.51 5.00 13.02
N ALA A 251 7.47 5.60 13.61
CA ALA A 251 6.19 5.84 12.95
C ALA A 251 6.01 7.32 12.61
N LEU A 252 5.52 7.57 11.41
CA LEU A 252 5.15 8.91 10.97
C LEU A 252 3.72 9.24 11.38
N HIS A 253 3.46 10.51 11.63
CA HIS A 253 2.11 11.00 11.88
C HIS A 253 1.18 10.71 10.67
N PRO A 254 -0.10 10.37 10.87
CA PRO A 254 -1.02 10.05 9.76
C PRO A 254 -1.14 11.11 8.69
N ASP A 255 -1.04 12.41 9.05
CA ASP A 255 -1.13 13.52 8.11
C ASP A 255 0.07 13.63 7.16
N ALA A 256 1.19 12.94 7.45
CA ALA A 256 2.31 12.79 6.52
C ALA A 256 1.87 12.19 5.17
N ALA A 257 0.76 11.45 5.16
CA ALA A 257 0.12 10.95 3.94
C ALA A 257 -0.53 12.05 3.10
N LEU A 258 -0.77 13.24 3.66
CA LEU A 258 -1.66 14.28 3.14
C LEU A 258 -0.95 15.64 3.04
N VAL A 259 0.38 15.66 2.94
CA VAL A 259 1.21 16.88 3.02
C VAL A 259 0.85 17.94 1.99
N ASP A 260 0.33 17.51 0.83
CA ASP A 260 -0.07 18.39 -0.27
C ASP A 260 -1.45 19.06 -0.03
N TRP A 261 -2.18 18.68 1.03
CA TRP A 261 -3.49 19.24 1.33
C TRP A 261 -3.37 20.43 2.28
N PRO A 262 -4.19 21.48 2.11
CA PRO A 262 -4.20 22.60 3.04
C PRO A 262 -4.66 22.18 4.44
N ALA A 263 -4.20 22.94 5.44
CA ALA A 263 -4.63 22.79 6.83
C ALA A 263 -5.87 23.66 7.10
N LEU A 264 -6.85 23.06 7.78
CA LEU A 264 -8.00 23.75 8.36
C LEU A 264 -7.80 23.83 9.88
N LEU A 265 -7.68 25.03 10.41
CA LEU A 265 -7.58 25.25 11.86
C LEU A 265 -8.98 25.45 12.43
N LEU A 266 -9.33 24.64 13.41
CA LEU A 266 -10.61 24.66 14.11
C LEU A 266 -10.41 25.31 15.48
N ASP A 267 -11.24 26.29 15.81
CA ASP A 267 -11.37 26.78 17.18
C ASP A 267 -12.05 25.71 18.07
N ASP A 268 -12.17 25.97 19.36
CA ASP A 268 -12.72 25.01 20.33
C ASP A 268 -14.16 24.59 20.01
N TRP A 269 -14.98 25.50 19.47
CA TRP A 269 -16.37 25.23 19.10
C TRP A 269 -16.41 24.37 17.81
N ALA A 270 -15.67 24.79 16.80
CA ALA A 270 -15.58 24.08 15.53
C ALA A 270 -14.99 22.66 15.74
N ALA A 271 -13.99 22.51 16.61
CA ALA A 271 -13.40 21.21 16.94
C ALA A 271 -14.41 20.26 17.64
N ARG A 272 -15.28 20.81 18.51
CA ARG A 272 -16.38 20.03 19.13
C ARG A 272 -17.40 19.59 18.09
N ASP A 273 -17.86 20.53 17.24
CA ASP A 273 -18.81 20.21 16.18
C ASP A 273 -18.22 19.23 15.17
N TRP A 274 -16.94 19.40 14.80
CA TRP A 274 -16.20 18.47 13.97
C TRP A 274 -16.18 17.05 14.53
N SER A 275 -15.92 16.93 15.86
CA SER A 275 -15.89 15.63 16.53
C SER A 275 -17.22 14.87 16.47
N GLN A 276 -18.32 15.61 16.31
CA GLN A 276 -19.68 15.08 16.16
C GLN A 276 -20.08 14.88 14.69
N GLY A 277 -19.16 15.15 13.74
CA GLY A 277 -19.43 15.02 12.30
C GLY A 277 -20.23 16.18 11.70
N LYS A 278 -20.38 17.31 12.41
CA LYS A 278 -21.09 18.48 11.91
C LYS A 278 -20.22 19.28 10.96
N ALA A 279 -20.85 19.90 9.96
CA ALA A 279 -20.19 20.77 9.00
C ALA A 279 -19.79 22.10 9.66
N ILE A 280 -18.66 22.66 9.22
CA ILE A 280 -18.14 23.96 9.66
C ILE A 280 -18.31 24.95 8.52
N VAL A 281 -18.98 26.06 8.79
CA VAL A 281 -19.19 27.14 7.81
C VAL A 281 -17.88 27.91 7.62
N ASP A 282 -17.44 28.00 6.37
CA ASP A 282 -16.24 28.72 5.99
C ASP A 282 -16.30 29.10 4.51
N SER A 283 -16.25 30.40 4.21
CA SER A 283 -16.27 30.90 2.84
C SER A 283 -15.08 30.45 1.98
N GLY A 284 -14.03 29.92 2.59
CA GLY A 284 -12.89 29.30 1.92
C GLY A 284 -13.10 27.83 1.54
N ALA A 285 -14.26 27.24 1.85
CA ALA A 285 -14.56 25.85 1.52
C ALA A 285 -14.97 25.72 0.04
N TRP A 286 -14.07 25.22 -0.79
CA TRP A 286 -14.32 24.98 -2.21
C TRP A 286 -14.76 23.54 -2.45
N ASP A 287 -15.74 23.37 -3.32
CA ASP A 287 -16.32 22.06 -3.63
C ASP A 287 -15.26 21.05 -4.09
N GLY A 288 -15.27 19.89 -3.44
CA GLY A 288 -14.34 18.81 -3.71
C GLY A 288 -12.93 18.98 -3.12
N MET A 289 -12.60 20.15 -2.57
CA MET A 289 -11.30 20.37 -1.94
C MET A 289 -11.18 19.56 -0.64
N HIS A 290 -10.07 18.85 -0.48
CA HIS A 290 -9.77 18.12 0.74
C HIS A 290 -8.87 18.95 1.65
N VAL A 291 -9.08 18.84 2.97
CA VAL A 291 -8.28 19.51 4.00
C VAL A 291 -7.89 18.60 5.13
N ARG A 292 -6.78 18.93 5.79
CA ARG A 292 -6.34 18.34 7.05
C ARG A 292 -6.83 19.24 8.18
N ALA A 293 -7.74 18.72 9.02
CA ALA A 293 -8.29 19.50 10.12
C ALA A 293 -7.46 19.34 11.40
N TYR A 294 -7.17 20.47 12.07
CA TYR A 294 -6.44 20.53 13.33
C TYR A 294 -7.20 21.42 14.32
N ASP A 295 -7.13 21.07 15.61
CA ASP A 295 -7.63 21.95 16.67
C ASP A 295 -6.63 23.09 17.01
N ALA A 296 -7.03 23.97 17.90
CA ALA A 296 -6.21 25.11 18.33
C ALA A 296 -4.89 24.70 19.01
N THR A 297 -4.77 23.48 19.50
CA THR A 297 -3.55 22.93 20.11
C THR A 297 -2.65 22.19 19.11
N GLY A 298 -3.07 22.12 17.82
CA GLY A 298 -2.32 21.47 16.75
C GLY A 298 -2.57 19.98 16.62
N ASN A 299 -3.50 19.40 17.37
CA ASN A 299 -3.84 18.00 17.20
C ASN A 299 -4.64 17.77 15.92
N TRP A 300 -4.27 16.77 15.16
CA TRP A 300 -4.98 16.37 13.96
C TRP A 300 -6.35 15.80 14.30
N ARG A 301 -7.40 16.42 13.74
CA ARG A 301 -8.80 16.04 13.96
C ARG A 301 -9.42 15.30 12.79
N GLY A 302 -8.63 15.06 11.74
CA GLY A 302 -9.04 14.23 10.62
C GLY A 302 -9.06 14.97 9.28
N ILE A 303 -9.95 14.55 8.41
CA ILE A 303 -10.03 14.95 7.01
C ILE A 303 -11.39 15.58 6.75
N GLY A 304 -11.40 16.72 6.08
CA GLY A 304 -12.60 17.37 5.56
C GLY A 304 -12.65 17.44 4.04
N VAL A 305 -13.84 17.70 3.56
CA VAL A 305 -14.11 17.99 2.15
C VAL A 305 -15.01 19.23 2.07
N GLY A 306 -14.65 20.17 1.20
CA GLY A 306 -15.46 21.35 0.91
C GLY A 306 -16.70 20.97 0.09
N ALA A 307 -17.86 21.50 0.48
CA ALA A 307 -19.09 21.40 -0.27
C ALA A 307 -20.06 22.52 0.15
N ASP A 308 -20.63 23.26 -0.80
CA ASP A 308 -21.63 24.30 -0.57
C ASP A 308 -21.18 25.39 0.45
N GLY A 309 -19.90 25.80 0.42
CA GLY A 309 -19.37 26.82 1.33
C GLY A 309 -19.20 26.34 2.79
N VAL A 310 -19.14 25.02 3.00
CA VAL A 310 -18.88 24.41 4.32
C VAL A 310 -17.85 23.31 4.22
N TRP A 311 -17.06 23.12 5.29
CA TRP A 311 -16.21 21.94 5.44
C TRP A 311 -17.00 20.81 6.10
N ARG A 312 -17.12 19.67 5.40
CA ARG A 312 -17.79 18.47 5.92
C ARG A 312 -16.73 17.48 6.40
N PRO A 313 -16.78 17.02 7.66
CA PRO A 313 -15.89 15.96 8.13
C PRO A 313 -16.10 14.66 7.34
N LYS A 314 -15.04 14.16 6.70
CA LYS A 314 -15.05 12.90 5.98
C LYS A 314 -14.45 11.77 6.81
N LYS A 315 -13.42 12.07 7.57
CA LYS A 315 -12.78 11.20 8.56
C LYS A 315 -12.58 12.01 9.84
N VAL A 316 -13.16 11.57 10.93
CA VAL A 316 -13.01 12.20 12.24
C VAL A 316 -12.03 11.39 13.08
N VAL A 317 -11.11 12.06 13.75
CA VAL A 317 -10.16 11.49 14.72
C VAL A 317 -10.48 12.08 16.09
N LEU A 318 -10.88 11.23 17.04
CA LEU A 318 -11.37 11.66 18.36
C LEU A 318 -10.27 11.73 19.41
N SER A 319 -9.24 10.91 19.30
CA SER A 319 -8.09 10.88 20.20
C SER A 319 -6.81 10.98 19.38
N ALA A 320 -5.94 11.88 19.77
CA ALA A 320 -4.65 12.05 19.14
C ALA A 320 -3.59 12.15 20.25
N GLU A 321 -3.19 10.99 20.78
CA GLU A 321 -1.84 10.82 21.29
C GLU A 321 -1.07 10.07 20.21
N TYR A 322 -0.25 10.80 19.46
CA TYR A 322 0.64 10.27 18.43
C TYR A 322 2.08 10.26 18.97
#